data_9f32e05518a528c2dee70ecb6d6ac5fa
#
_entry.id   9f32e05518a528c2dee70ecb6d6ac5fa
#
_cell.length_a   1.000
_cell.length_b   1.000
_cell.length_c   1.000
_cell.angle_alpha   90.00
_cell.angle_beta   90.00
_cell.angle_gamma   90.00
#
_symmetry.space_group_name_H-M   'P 1'
#
loop_
_entity.id
_entity.type
_entity.pdbx_description
1 polymer ?
#
loop_
_entity_poly.entity_id
_entity_poly.type
_entity_poly.pdbx_seq_one_letter_code
_entity_poly.pdbx_strand_id
1 'polypeptide(L)'
;LRLCAEENYEFSPADAAKTIMVKRLEKLFDLCVLDSFPSAHRSHPSIVGFAHVLPACAGKIVEREVRKLDEIMTVAKAPHVIVLGGSKVDDRLEAIKMLIKKGRADHVLLTGLIGNVFMRAQGRIRAPLGIKREEEIVAKAHALIGEYPDVFSTPVDVAVDKDGSRVELDVRDVNKGDLVYDIGPKTIEHYNKIISGAGTVFISGPPGFFEKEQFSYGTKALLEGVANSMATTIVSGGHLTSALKRYGLVEKINHISTAGGALVLYLTGERLPMIQSLEDAAKRERAK
;
A
#
# COMPACT_ATOMS: atom_id res chain seq x y z
N LEU A 1 15.02 0.50 18.29
CA LEU A 1 15.37 1.92 18.18
C LEU A 1 14.23 2.86 18.59
N ARG A 2 12.97 2.55 18.34
CA ARG A 2 11.79 3.40 18.69
C ARG A 2 11.60 3.71 20.18
N LEU A 3 12.39 3.13 21.07
CA LEU A 3 12.49 3.56 22.47
C LEU A 3 13.25 4.91 22.60
N CYS A 4 14.05 5.29 21.61
CA CYS A 4 14.65 6.61 21.53
C CYS A 4 13.59 7.60 21.01
N ALA A 5 13.33 8.67 21.75
CA ALA A 5 12.32 9.68 21.36
C ALA A 5 12.58 10.25 19.96
N GLU A 6 13.85 10.49 19.62
CA GLU A 6 14.28 11.01 18.32
C GLU A 6 13.85 10.14 17.15
N GLU A 7 13.78 8.80 17.32
CA GLU A 7 13.38 7.86 16.27
C GLU A 7 11.88 7.91 15.92
N ASN A 8 11.11 8.71 16.63
CA ASN A 8 9.69 8.90 16.33
C ASN A 8 9.40 10.15 15.47
N TYR A 9 10.44 10.90 15.10
CA TYR A 9 10.34 12.12 14.30
C TYR A 9 11.13 11.98 13.00
N GLU A 10 10.72 12.76 12.01
CA GLU A 10 11.41 12.86 10.73
C GLU A 10 12.35 14.07 10.72
N PHE A 11 13.51 13.91 10.10
CA PHE A 11 14.57 14.90 10.03
C PHE A 11 15.15 15.00 8.62
N SER A 12 15.78 16.14 8.31
CA SER A 12 16.75 16.15 7.23
C SER A 12 17.94 15.23 7.55
N PRO A 13 18.64 14.65 6.55
CA PRO A 13 19.82 13.81 6.83
C PRO A 13 20.86 14.49 7.72
N ALA A 14 21.10 15.79 7.49
CA ALA A 14 22.06 16.59 8.28
C ALA A 14 21.62 16.80 9.73
N ASP A 15 20.33 16.96 10.00
CA ASP A 15 19.80 17.08 11.36
C ASP A 15 19.67 15.72 12.05
N ALA A 16 19.29 14.69 11.32
CA ALA A 16 19.32 13.31 11.81
C ALA A 16 20.71 12.90 12.32
N ALA A 17 21.76 13.31 11.61
CA ALA A 17 23.16 13.08 12.01
C ALA A 17 23.54 13.77 13.33
N LYS A 18 22.85 14.84 13.72
CA LYS A 18 23.11 15.58 14.98
C LYS A 18 22.40 14.96 16.19
N THR A 19 21.51 14.00 15.99
CA THR A 19 20.77 13.33 17.08
C THR A 19 21.72 12.60 18.03
N ILE A 20 21.33 12.50 19.30
CA ILE A 20 22.14 11.82 20.33
C ILE A 20 22.38 10.36 19.95
N MET A 21 21.37 9.71 19.39
CA MET A 21 21.47 8.32 18.95
C MET A 21 22.56 8.15 17.89
N VAL A 22 22.54 8.94 16.82
CA VAL A 22 23.54 8.84 15.74
C VAL A 22 24.93 9.19 16.26
N LYS A 23 25.10 10.33 16.96
CA LYS A 23 26.41 10.76 17.50
C LYS A 23 27.07 9.77 18.45
N ARG A 24 26.28 9.01 19.20
CA ARG A 24 26.81 8.01 20.12
C ARG A 24 27.19 6.72 19.40
N LEU A 25 26.34 6.27 18.46
CA LEU A 25 26.51 4.97 17.82
C LEU A 25 27.47 5.04 16.62
N GLU A 26 27.57 6.17 15.90
CA GLU A 26 28.49 6.29 14.76
C GLU A 26 29.95 5.92 15.09
N LYS A 27 30.37 6.19 16.33
CA LYS A 27 31.74 5.91 16.82
C LYS A 27 32.03 4.43 17.02
N LEU A 28 31.01 3.58 16.96
CA LEU A 28 31.10 2.14 17.23
C LEU A 28 31.11 1.32 15.93
N PHE A 29 30.93 1.95 14.78
CA PHE A 29 30.76 1.26 13.50
C PHE A 29 31.55 1.93 12.38
N ASP A 30 32.04 1.13 11.46
CA ASP A 30 32.79 1.57 10.30
C ASP A 30 31.89 1.69 9.04
N LEU A 31 30.74 1.01 9.03
CA LEU A 31 29.85 0.90 7.88
C LEU A 31 28.38 0.83 8.35
N CYS A 32 27.50 1.46 7.59
CA CYS A 32 26.05 1.35 7.73
C CYS A 32 25.46 0.53 6.58
N VAL A 33 24.70 -0.52 6.89
CA VAL A 33 23.93 -1.29 5.91
C VAL A 33 22.44 -1.02 6.10
N LEU A 34 21.77 -0.48 5.07
CA LEU A 34 20.34 -0.23 5.07
C LEU A 34 19.62 -1.34 4.30
N ASP A 35 18.88 -2.20 5.02
CA ASP A 35 18.23 -3.38 4.43
C ASP A 35 16.75 -3.54 4.83
N SER A 36 16.03 -2.41 4.98
CA SER A 36 14.61 -2.41 5.33
C SER A 36 13.79 -1.57 4.35
N PHE A 37 13.49 -2.12 3.18
CA PHE A 37 12.67 -1.44 2.17
C PHE A 37 11.30 -0.97 2.69
N PRO A 38 10.58 -1.70 3.58
CA PRO A 38 9.33 -1.23 4.17
C PRO A 38 9.42 0.11 4.92
N SER A 39 10.60 0.49 5.39
CA SER A 39 10.84 1.77 6.07
C SER A 39 11.53 2.82 5.20
N ALA A 40 11.82 2.52 3.94
CA ALA A 40 12.61 3.37 3.05
C ALA A 40 12.00 4.75 2.77
N HIS A 41 10.69 4.90 2.99
CA HIS A 41 9.93 6.15 2.82
C HIS A 41 10.03 7.11 4.01
N ARG A 42 10.72 6.72 5.08
CA ARG A 42 10.82 7.51 6.32
C ARG A 42 12.17 8.19 6.43
N SER A 43 12.17 9.41 6.98
CA SER A 43 13.38 10.19 7.25
C SER A 43 13.79 10.13 8.73
N HIS A 44 13.64 8.95 9.35
CA HIS A 44 14.03 8.73 10.75
C HIS A 44 15.57 8.71 10.89
N PRO A 45 16.12 9.07 12.05
CA PRO A 45 17.57 9.09 12.30
C PRO A 45 18.28 7.76 11.99
N SER A 46 17.66 6.62 12.28
CA SER A 46 18.21 5.30 11.96
C SER A 46 18.30 4.99 10.46
N ILE A 47 17.58 5.74 9.62
CA ILE A 47 17.51 5.51 8.17
C ILE A 47 18.43 6.51 7.45
N VAL A 48 18.29 7.81 7.72
CA VAL A 48 18.98 8.84 6.96
C VAL A 48 20.22 9.39 7.70
N GLY A 49 20.26 9.31 9.04
CA GLY A 49 21.33 9.90 9.85
C GLY A 49 22.66 9.16 9.76
N PHE A 50 22.65 7.83 9.89
CA PHE A 50 23.89 7.04 9.80
C PHE A 50 24.49 7.07 8.39
N ALA A 51 23.66 6.98 7.35
CA ALA A 51 24.13 7.09 5.97
C ALA A 51 24.72 8.48 5.65
N HIS A 52 24.43 9.52 6.45
CA HIS A 52 25.02 10.84 6.31
C HIS A 52 26.44 10.93 6.88
N VAL A 53 26.77 10.15 7.91
CA VAL A 53 28.06 10.24 8.63
C VAL A 53 28.99 9.06 8.39
N LEU A 54 28.47 7.87 8.08
CA LEU A 54 29.25 6.67 7.81
C LEU A 54 29.26 6.34 6.31
N PRO A 55 30.24 5.59 5.81
CA PRO A 55 30.09 4.83 4.58
C PRO A 55 28.81 4.01 4.65
N ALA A 56 28.00 3.98 3.58
CA ALA A 56 26.73 3.28 3.61
C ALA A 56 26.46 2.52 2.31
N CYS A 57 25.83 1.35 2.45
CA CYS A 57 25.40 0.55 1.31
C CYS A 57 24.00 -0.03 1.51
N ALA A 58 23.35 -0.38 0.42
CA ALA A 58 22.12 -1.16 0.46
C ALA A 58 22.41 -2.60 0.88
N GLY A 59 21.51 -3.20 1.67
CA GLY A 59 21.52 -4.63 1.89
C GLY A 59 20.82 -5.38 0.74
N LYS A 60 20.92 -6.71 0.77
CA LYS A 60 20.42 -7.58 -0.31
C LYS A 60 18.90 -7.51 -0.53
N ILE A 61 18.12 -7.20 0.50
CA ILE A 61 16.66 -7.06 0.40
C ILE A 61 16.34 -5.76 -0.35
N VAL A 62 16.92 -4.64 0.06
CA VAL A 62 16.71 -3.34 -0.60
C VAL A 62 17.19 -3.38 -2.04
N GLU A 63 18.39 -3.92 -2.31
CA GLU A 63 18.91 -4.09 -3.66
C GLU A 63 17.93 -4.86 -4.57
N ARG A 64 17.44 -6.01 -4.10
CA ARG A 64 16.51 -6.86 -4.85
C ARG A 64 15.17 -6.18 -5.09
N GLU A 65 14.61 -5.53 -4.06
CA GLU A 65 13.33 -4.80 -4.18
C GLU A 65 13.44 -3.69 -5.22
N VAL A 66 14.44 -2.82 -5.10
CA VAL A 66 14.64 -1.69 -6.03
C VAL A 66 14.84 -2.20 -7.45
N ARG A 67 15.77 -3.14 -7.67
CA ARG A 67 16.02 -3.69 -8.99
C ARG A 67 14.75 -4.30 -9.61
N LYS A 68 13.98 -5.07 -8.82
CA LYS A 68 12.77 -5.71 -9.33
C LYS A 68 11.67 -4.71 -9.64
N LEU A 69 11.54 -3.66 -8.86
CA LEU A 69 10.60 -2.58 -9.13
C LEU A 69 10.99 -1.78 -10.37
N ASP A 70 12.27 -1.49 -10.55
CA ASP A 70 12.77 -0.82 -11.78
C ASP A 70 12.49 -1.66 -13.03
N GLU A 71 12.76 -2.97 -12.98
CA GLU A 71 12.43 -3.90 -14.06
C GLU A 71 10.93 -3.83 -14.41
N ILE A 72 10.06 -3.92 -13.39
CA ILE A 72 8.60 -3.89 -13.56
C ILE A 72 8.16 -2.53 -14.12
N MET A 73 8.66 -1.43 -13.58
CA MET A 73 8.32 -0.08 -14.03
C MET A 73 8.70 0.17 -15.49
N THR A 74 9.77 -0.50 -15.98
CA THR A 74 10.20 -0.41 -17.36
C THR A 74 9.24 -1.14 -18.31
N VAL A 75 8.63 -2.25 -17.89
CA VAL A 75 7.72 -3.08 -18.71
C VAL A 75 6.24 -2.84 -18.40
N ALA A 76 5.92 -2.04 -17.39
CA ALA A 76 4.56 -1.74 -16.99
C ALA A 76 3.76 -1.12 -18.15
N LYS A 77 2.60 -1.70 -18.45
CA LYS A 77 1.72 -1.29 -19.53
C LYS A 77 0.36 -0.85 -18.98
N ALA A 78 -0.23 0.13 -19.63
CA ALA A 78 -1.63 0.49 -19.40
C ALA A 78 -2.57 -0.60 -19.98
N PRO A 79 -3.80 -0.74 -19.47
CA PRO A 79 -4.33 -0.01 -18.30
C PRO A 79 -3.65 -0.39 -16.98
N HIS A 80 -3.40 0.62 -16.13
CA HIS A 80 -2.88 0.43 -14.78
C HIS A 80 -4.05 0.31 -13.81
N VAL A 81 -4.28 -0.89 -13.30
CA VAL A 81 -5.34 -1.18 -12.34
C VAL A 81 -4.77 -1.26 -10.92
N ILE A 82 -5.29 -0.44 -10.04
CA ILE A 82 -4.92 -0.42 -8.62
C ILE A 82 -6.06 -1.02 -7.80
N VAL A 83 -5.80 -2.09 -7.06
CA VAL A 83 -6.76 -2.66 -6.10
C VAL A 83 -6.34 -2.28 -4.69
N LEU A 84 -7.18 -1.54 -3.99
CA LEU A 84 -6.88 -1.07 -2.63
C LEU A 84 -7.89 -1.57 -1.62
N GLY A 85 -7.38 -2.22 -0.59
CA GLY A 85 -8.15 -2.74 0.53
C GLY A 85 -7.48 -2.45 1.89
N GLY A 86 -7.90 -3.17 2.95
CA GLY A 86 -7.38 -3.06 4.31
C GLY A 86 -7.78 -1.78 5.04
N SER A 87 -7.14 -1.49 6.19
CA SER A 87 -7.60 -0.51 7.18
C SER A 87 -6.83 0.82 7.24
N LYS A 88 -5.70 0.95 6.54
CA LYS A 88 -4.88 2.19 6.55
C LYS A 88 -5.39 3.18 5.51
N VAL A 89 -6.38 4.00 5.86
CA VAL A 89 -7.06 4.87 4.89
C VAL A 89 -6.29 6.15 4.60
N ASP A 90 -5.86 6.90 5.61
CA ASP A 90 -5.22 8.22 5.46
C ASP A 90 -4.02 8.18 4.50
N ASP A 91 -3.03 7.31 4.78
CA ASP A 91 -1.82 7.19 3.98
C ASP A 91 -2.11 6.83 2.51
N ARG A 92 -3.25 6.17 2.26
CA ARG A 92 -3.62 5.69 0.93
C ARG A 92 -4.31 6.73 0.08
N LEU A 93 -5.08 7.64 0.66
CA LEU A 93 -5.76 8.70 -0.10
C LEU A 93 -4.75 9.61 -0.80
N GLU A 94 -3.69 10.02 -0.11
CA GLU A 94 -2.61 10.81 -0.72
C GLU A 94 -1.86 10.02 -1.80
N ALA A 95 -1.54 8.78 -1.50
CA ALA A 95 -0.86 7.88 -2.42
C ALA A 95 -1.66 7.64 -3.72
N ILE A 96 -2.97 7.42 -3.62
CA ILE A 96 -3.88 7.27 -4.77
C ILE A 96 -3.82 8.53 -5.64
N LYS A 97 -3.98 9.70 -5.02
CA LYS A 97 -3.94 10.98 -5.74
C LYS A 97 -2.64 11.16 -6.52
N MET A 98 -1.51 10.81 -5.91
CA MET A 98 -0.21 10.87 -6.58
C MET A 98 -0.12 9.89 -7.76
N LEU A 99 -0.57 8.64 -7.59
CA LEU A 99 -0.57 7.63 -8.66
C LEU A 99 -1.41 8.07 -9.86
N ILE A 100 -2.61 8.61 -9.62
CA ILE A 100 -3.48 9.13 -10.68
C ILE A 100 -2.80 10.30 -11.42
N LYS A 101 -2.28 11.28 -10.69
CA LYS A 101 -1.57 12.44 -11.28
C LYS A 101 -0.36 12.06 -12.12
N LYS A 102 0.32 10.97 -11.78
CA LYS A 102 1.48 10.46 -12.52
C LYS A 102 1.10 9.51 -13.67
N GLY A 103 -0.19 9.33 -13.97
CA GLY A 103 -0.66 8.40 -15.01
C GLY A 103 -0.33 6.93 -14.69
N ARG A 104 -0.32 6.58 -13.40
CA ARG A 104 -0.02 5.23 -12.90
C ARG A 104 -1.26 4.54 -12.30
N ALA A 105 -2.44 5.11 -12.49
CA ALA A 105 -3.72 4.56 -12.07
C ALA A 105 -4.82 4.99 -13.04
N ASP A 106 -5.16 4.10 -13.97
CA ASP A 106 -6.29 4.28 -14.90
C ASP A 106 -7.59 3.85 -14.24
N HIS A 107 -7.54 2.80 -13.41
CA HIS A 107 -8.66 2.31 -12.60
C HIS A 107 -8.22 2.03 -11.17
N VAL A 108 -9.01 2.50 -10.21
CA VAL A 108 -8.81 2.24 -8.77
C VAL A 108 -10.01 1.47 -8.24
N LEU A 109 -9.82 0.18 -7.98
CA LEU A 109 -10.82 -0.74 -7.43
C LEU A 109 -10.73 -0.71 -5.91
N LEU A 110 -11.75 -0.17 -5.27
CA LEU A 110 -11.77 0.07 -3.84
C LEU A 110 -12.44 -1.08 -3.10
N THR A 111 -11.79 -1.56 -2.05
CA THR A 111 -12.25 -2.70 -1.22
C THR A 111 -11.92 -2.44 0.26
N GLY A 112 -12.33 -3.33 1.15
CA GLY A 112 -12.05 -3.20 2.58
C GLY A 112 -12.52 -1.86 3.16
N LEU A 113 -11.85 -1.37 4.20
CA LEU A 113 -12.28 -0.14 4.87
C LEU A 113 -12.18 1.11 3.97
N ILE A 114 -11.21 1.17 3.06
CA ILE A 114 -11.13 2.28 2.12
C ILE A 114 -12.30 2.27 1.13
N GLY A 115 -12.76 1.10 0.69
CA GLY A 115 -13.99 0.96 -0.08
C GLY A 115 -15.22 1.49 0.66
N ASN A 116 -15.32 1.15 1.98
CA ASN A 116 -16.40 1.65 2.83
C ASN A 116 -16.38 3.18 2.96
N VAL A 117 -15.19 3.79 3.09
CA VAL A 117 -15.02 5.26 3.12
C VAL A 117 -15.54 5.90 1.85
N PHE A 118 -15.21 5.37 0.69
CA PHE A 118 -15.67 5.92 -0.60
C PHE A 118 -17.17 5.71 -0.81
N MET A 119 -17.72 4.55 -0.42
CA MET A 119 -19.18 4.34 -0.44
C MET A 119 -19.91 5.32 0.48
N ARG A 120 -19.34 5.63 1.65
CA ARG A 120 -19.85 6.65 2.56
C ARG A 120 -19.78 8.05 1.94
N ALA A 121 -18.67 8.40 1.30
CA ALA A 121 -18.48 9.65 0.60
C ALA A 121 -19.47 9.85 -0.57
N GLN A 122 -19.87 8.75 -1.22
CA GLN A 122 -20.91 8.75 -2.26
C GLN A 122 -22.34 8.74 -1.69
N GLY A 123 -22.51 8.71 -0.36
CA GLY A 123 -23.83 8.61 0.27
C GLY A 123 -24.53 7.25 0.12
N ARG A 124 -23.81 6.22 -0.34
CA ARG A 124 -24.36 4.87 -0.62
C ARG A 124 -24.55 4.01 0.62
N ILE A 125 -23.74 4.24 1.65
CA ILE A 125 -23.89 3.57 2.95
C ILE A 125 -23.96 4.59 4.09
N ARG A 126 -24.60 4.22 5.20
CA ARG A 126 -24.69 5.02 6.43
C ARG A 126 -24.08 4.30 7.64
N ALA A 127 -23.53 3.11 7.42
CA ALA A 127 -22.84 2.33 8.45
C ALA A 127 -21.63 3.11 8.99
N PRO A 128 -21.37 3.07 10.32
CA PRO A 128 -20.18 3.70 10.89
C PRO A 128 -18.93 2.99 10.42
N LEU A 129 -17.86 3.76 10.18
CA LEU A 129 -16.58 3.21 9.70
C LEU A 129 -15.67 2.77 10.86
N GLY A 130 -15.94 3.27 12.08
CA GLY A 130 -15.14 2.94 13.25
C GLY A 130 -13.73 3.50 13.23
N ILE A 131 -13.48 4.57 12.48
CA ILE A 131 -12.17 5.21 12.34
C ILE A 131 -12.13 6.59 13.03
N LYS A 132 -10.96 6.97 13.48
CA LYS A 132 -10.73 8.34 13.98
C LYS A 132 -10.82 9.35 12.83
N ARG A 133 -11.34 10.54 13.09
CA ARG A 133 -11.50 11.61 12.09
C ARG A 133 -12.33 11.18 10.88
N GLU A 134 -13.38 10.37 11.09
CA GLU A 134 -14.19 9.79 10.02
C GLU A 134 -14.69 10.85 9.03
N GLU A 135 -15.26 11.98 9.53
CA GLU A 135 -15.81 13.04 8.67
C GLU A 135 -14.75 13.70 7.80
N GLU A 136 -13.55 13.94 8.34
CA GLU A 136 -12.42 14.50 7.58
C GLU A 136 -11.98 13.57 6.46
N ILE A 137 -11.86 12.28 6.77
CA ILE A 137 -11.43 11.25 5.82
C ILE A 137 -12.48 11.07 4.72
N VAL A 138 -13.76 11.04 5.07
CA VAL A 138 -14.88 10.98 4.10
C VAL A 138 -14.91 12.21 3.20
N ALA A 139 -14.66 13.41 3.75
CA ALA A 139 -14.57 14.62 2.96
C ALA A 139 -13.41 14.61 1.95
N LYS A 140 -12.24 14.08 2.35
CA LYS A 140 -11.10 13.87 1.43
C LYS A 140 -11.45 12.90 0.30
N ALA A 141 -12.11 11.79 0.61
CA ALA A 141 -12.55 10.83 -0.40
C ALA A 141 -13.59 11.44 -1.36
N HIS A 142 -14.53 12.24 -0.84
CA HIS A 142 -15.51 12.95 -1.66
C HIS A 142 -14.83 13.94 -2.63
N ALA A 143 -13.84 14.68 -2.16
CA ALA A 143 -13.06 15.59 -3.01
C ALA A 143 -12.32 14.84 -4.11
N LEU A 144 -11.72 13.67 -3.82
CA LEU A 144 -11.04 12.83 -4.82
C LEU A 144 -12.02 12.29 -5.88
N ILE A 145 -13.21 11.86 -5.48
CA ILE A 145 -14.25 11.43 -6.44
C ILE A 145 -14.63 12.57 -7.36
N GLY A 146 -14.79 13.79 -6.84
CA GLY A 146 -15.09 14.97 -7.64
C GLY A 146 -13.98 15.38 -8.59
N GLU A 147 -12.70 15.21 -8.18
CA GLU A 147 -11.53 15.53 -9.02
C GLU A 147 -11.29 14.47 -10.12
N TYR A 148 -11.65 13.19 -9.86
CA TYR A 148 -11.41 12.05 -10.76
C TYR A 148 -12.63 11.10 -10.83
N PRO A 149 -13.76 11.52 -11.43
CA PRO A 149 -15.04 10.80 -11.34
C PRO A 149 -15.03 9.41 -11.97
N ASP A 150 -14.23 9.19 -13.01
CA ASP A 150 -14.23 7.94 -13.81
C ASP A 150 -13.16 6.94 -13.39
N VAL A 151 -12.31 7.30 -12.42
CA VAL A 151 -11.17 6.46 -12.01
C VAL A 151 -11.56 5.44 -10.94
N PHE A 152 -12.54 5.77 -10.08
CA PHE A 152 -12.87 4.97 -8.90
C PHE A 152 -14.03 4.01 -9.13
N SER A 153 -13.80 2.74 -8.83
CA SER A 153 -14.85 1.74 -8.72
C SER A 153 -15.05 1.35 -7.25
N THR A 154 -16.27 1.54 -6.74
CA THR A 154 -16.68 1.13 -5.39
C THR A 154 -17.52 -0.15 -5.45
N PRO A 155 -17.58 -0.96 -4.37
CA PRO A 155 -18.42 -2.16 -4.32
C PRO A 155 -19.88 -1.87 -4.67
N VAL A 156 -20.52 -2.83 -5.35
CA VAL A 156 -21.97 -2.82 -5.65
C VAL A 156 -22.73 -3.73 -4.69
N ASP A 157 -22.06 -4.72 -4.13
CA ASP A 157 -22.53 -5.58 -3.06
C ASP A 157 -21.41 -5.88 -2.07
N VAL A 158 -21.77 -6.20 -0.86
CA VAL A 158 -20.85 -6.42 0.27
C VAL A 158 -21.32 -7.60 1.11
N ALA A 159 -20.42 -8.12 1.95
CA ALA A 159 -20.77 -9.09 2.97
C ALA A 159 -20.64 -8.46 4.37
N VAL A 160 -21.69 -8.59 5.15
CA VAL A 160 -21.79 -8.11 6.52
C VAL A 160 -21.82 -9.27 7.51
N ASP A 161 -21.42 -8.99 8.76
CA ASP A 161 -21.55 -9.95 9.86
C ASP A 161 -22.91 -9.74 10.51
N LYS A 162 -23.77 -10.78 10.46
CA LYS A 162 -25.01 -10.84 11.22
C LYS A 162 -24.97 -12.05 12.14
N ASP A 163 -24.84 -11.79 13.42
CA ASP A 163 -24.79 -12.83 14.46
C ASP A 163 -23.73 -13.92 14.20
N GLY A 164 -22.56 -13.51 13.72
CA GLY A 164 -21.44 -14.40 13.40
C GLY A 164 -21.52 -15.07 12.01
N SER A 165 -22.56 -14.78 11.24
CA SER A 165 -22.79 -15.34 9.91
C SER A 165 -22.53 -14.29 8.82
N ARG A 166 -21.94 -14.74 7.68
CA ARG A 166 -21.80 -13.94 6.47
C ARG A 166 -23.16 -13.77 5.80
N VAL A 167 -23.58 -12.54 5.59
CA VAL A 167 -24.77 -12.19 4.80
C VAL A 167 -24.38 -11.23 3.71
N GLU A 168 -24.73 -11.55 2.46
CA GLU A 168 -24.47 -10.74 1.29
C GLU A 168 -25.62 -9.76 1.04
N LEU A 169 -25.27 -8.49 0.87
CA LEU A 169 -26.25 -7.40 0.69
C LEU A 169 -25.84 -6.54 -0.51
N ASP A 170 -26.84 -6.07 -1.25
CA ASP A 170 -26.63 -4.91 -2.12
C ASP A 170 -26.22 -3.71 -1.24
N VAL A 171 -25.33 -2.86 -1.73
CA VAL A 171 -24.83 -1.70 -0.96
C VAL A 171 -25.99 -0.81 -0.48
N ARG A 172 -27.10 -0.74 -1.24
CA ARG A 172 -28.29 0.05 -0.89
C ARG A 172 -29.03 -0.48 0.32
N ASP A 173 -28.85 -1.77 0.64
CA ASP A 173 -29.54 -2.47 1.73
C ASP A 173 -28.72 -2.50 3.04
N VAL A 174 -27.51 -1.90 3.02
CA VAL A 174 -26.64 -1.82 4.19
C VAL A 174 -27.17 -0.81 5.19
N ASN A 175 -27.52 -1.27 6.39
CA ASN A 175 -28.08 -0.47 7.47
C ASN A 175 -27.00 0.15 8.37
N LYS A 176 -27.38 1.13 9.21
CA LYS A 176 -26.47 1.79 10.15
C LYS A 176 -25.80 0.85 11.16
N GLY A 177 -26.42 -0.29 11.47
CA GLY A 177 -25.88 -1.28 12.41
C GLY A 177 -25.01 -2.36 11.77
N ASP A 178 -24.93 -2.40 10.45
CA ASP A 178 -24.20 -3.45 9.75
C ASP A 178 -22.68 -3.15 9.73
N LEU A 179 -21.88 -4.18 9.98
CA LEU A 179 -20.42 -4.12 9.84
C LEU A 179 -20.01 -4.81 8.53
N VAL A 180 -19.52 -4.04 7.59
CA VAL A 180 -19.05 -4.54 6.29
C VAL A 180 -17.67 -5.15 6.45
N TYR A 181 -17.56 -6.47 6.23
CA TYR A 181 -16.31 -7.22 6.40
C TYR A 181 -15.71 -7.76 5.12
N ASP A 182 -16.47 -7.81 4.01
CA ASP A 182 -15.94 -8.27 2.73
C ASP A 182 -16.74 -7.66 1.57
N ILE A 183 -16.25 -7.82 0.36
CA ILE A 183 -16.98 -7.51 -0.87
C ILE A 183 -17.87 -8.71 -1.27
N GLY A 184 -18.95 -8.43 -2.00
CA GLY A 184 -19.87 -9.45 -2.49
C GLY A 184 -19.49 -10.01 -3.86
N PRO A 185 -20.19 -11.06 -4.33
CA PRO A 185 -19.88 -11.77 -5.57
C PRO A 185 -20.03 -10.91 -6.83
N LYS A 186 -21.01 -9.99 -6.89
CA LYS A 186 -21.17 -9.09 -8.05
C LYS A 186 -20.01 -8.10 -8.15
N THR A 187 -19.51 -7.62 -7.04
CA THR A 187 -18.31 -6.76 -6.98
C THR A 187 -17.08 -7.52 -7.45
N ILE A 188 -16.92 -8.77 -7.01
CA ILE A 188 -15.81 -9.65 -7.42
C ILE A 188 -15.83 -9.88 -8.93
N GLU A 189 -16.97 -10.22 -9.49
CA GLU A 189 -17.15 -10.43 -10.93
C GLU A 189 -16.79 -9.19 -11.73
N HIS A 190 -17.33 -8.03 -11.32
CA HIS A 190 -17.04 -6.75 -11.95
C HIS A 190 -15.55 -6.40 -11.90
N TYR A 191 -14.91 -6.55 -10.74
CA TYR A 191 -13.49 -6.23 -10.56
C TYR A 191 -12.58 -7.19 -11.34
N ASN A 192 -12.89 -8.48 -11.33
CA ASN A 192 -12.14 -9.46 -12.10
C ASN A 192 -12.23 -9.21 -13.61
N LYS A 193 -13.35 -8.69 -14.11
CA LYS A 193 -13.48 -8.25 -15.51
C LYS A 193 -12.53 -7.10 -15.83
N ILE A 194 -12.39 -6.10 -14.95
CA ILE A 194 -11.45 -5.01 -15.13
C ILE A 194 -10.00 -5.52 -15.04
N ILE A 195 -9.69 -6.36 -14.05
CA ILE A 195 -8.36 -6.96 -13.84
C ILE A 195 -7.94 -7.79 -15.07
N SER A 196 -8.84 -8.53 -15.68
CA SER A 196 -8.52 -9.35 -16.86
C SER A 196 -8.11 -8.54 -18.10
N GLY A 197 -8.53 -7.29 -18.20
CA GLY A 197 -8.15 -6.35 -19.26
C GLY A 197 -6.94 -5.47 -18.92
N ALA A 198 -6.36 -5.61 -17.74
CA ALA A 198 -5.25 -4.79 -17.29
C ALA A 198 -3.92 -5.14 -17.97
N GLY A 199 -3.08 -4.14 -18.20
CA GLY A 199 -1.67 -4.33 -18.56
C GLY A 199 -0.78 -4.48 -17.33
N THR A 200 -1.14 -3.78 -16.22
CA THR A 200 -0.45 -3.85 -14.94
C THR A 200 -1.48 -3.81 -13.81
N VAL A 201 -1.32 -4.70 -12.82
CA VAL A 201 -2.15 -4.71 -11.60
C VAL A 201 -1.28 -4.55 -10.37
N PHE A 202 -1.61 -3.55 -9.57
CA PHE A 202 -1.06 -3.37 -8.22
C PHE A 202 -2.16 -3.59 -7.19
N ILE A 203 -1.96 -4.52 -6.26
CA ILE A 203 -2.89 -4.77 -5.16
C ILE A 203 -2.23 -4.55 -3.80
N SER A 204 -2.88 -3.77 -2.93
CA SER A 204 -2.38 -3.43 -1.59
C SER A 204 -3.50 -3.46 -0.54
N GLY A 205 -3.33 -4.33 0.44
CA GLY A 205 -4.29 -4.59 1.52
C GLY A 205 -5.45 -5.48 1.13
N PRO A 206 -5.90 -6.35 2.05
CA PRO A 206 -6.93 -7.34 1.77
C PRO A 206 -8.28 -6.70 1.48
N PRO A 207 -9.02 -7.25 0.50
CA PRO A 207 -10.41 -6.87 0.21
C PRO A 207 -11.38 -7.10 1.36
N GLY A 208 -11.20 -8.18 2.11
CA GLY A 208 -12.07 -8.54 3.23
C GLY A 208 -11.29 -8.81 4.53
N PHE A 209 -12.02 -9.07 5.60
CA PHE A 209 -11.45 -9.50 6.88
C PHE A 209 -11.12 -11.00 6.83
N PHE A 210 -10.16 -11.36 5.98
CA PHE A 210 -9.83 -12.74 5.61
C PHE A 210 -9.29 -13.60 6.75
N GLU A 211 -8.94 -13.01 7.87
CA GLU A 211 -8.61 -13.71 9.11
C GLU A 211 -9.80 -14.47 9.68
N LYS A 212 -11.03 -13.98 9.43
CA LYS A 212 -12.27 -14.74 9.64
C LYS A 212 -12.60 -15.51 8.37
N GLU A 213 -12.68 -16.84 8.44
CA GLU A 213 -12.86 -17.73 7.27
C GLU A 213 -14.06 -17.33 6.42
N GLN A 214 -15.20 -17.02 7.03
CA GLN A 214 -16.43 -16.63 6.33
C GLN A 214 -16.32 -15.32 5.55
N PHE A 215 -15.31 -14.46 5.85
CA PHE A 215 -15.06 -13.19 5.17
C PHE A 215 -13.76 -13.20 4.34
N SER A 216 -13.25 -14.39 4.04
CA SER A 216 -12.04 -14.58 3.21
C SER A 216 -12.34 -14.67 1.71
N TYR A 217 -13.59 -14.81 1.32
CA TYR A 217 -14.01 -15.08 -0.05
C TYR A 217 -13.58 -14.00 -1.04
N GLY A 218 -13.85 -12.73 -0.73
CA GLY A 218 -13.45 -11.61 -1.60
C GLY A 218 -11.94 -11.51 -1.78
N THR A 219 -11.18 -11.69 -0.69
CA THR A 219 -9.71 -11.69 -0.75
C THR A 219 -9.20 -12.82 -1.63
N LYS A 220 -9.70 -14.05 -1.46
CA LYS A 220 -9.31 -15.20 -2.26
C LYS A 220 -9.62 -14.99 -3.73
N ALA A 221 -10.87 -14.65 -4.05
CA ALA A 221 -11.34 -14.54 -5.43
C ALA A 221 -10.64 -13.42 -6.23
N LEU A 222 -10.34 -12.27 -5.60
CA LEU A 222 -9.57 -11.21 -6.27
C LEU A 222 -8.10 -11.59 -6.44
N LEU A 223 -7.47 -12.26 -5.46
CA LEU A 223 -6.10 -12.75 -5.62
C LEU A 223 -6.00 -13.82 -6.71
N GLU A 224 -7.00 -14.71 -6.85
CA GLU A 224 -7.09 -15.67 -7.95
C GLU A 224 -7.25 -14.95 -9.30
N GLY A 225 -8.08 -13.91 -9.38
CA GLY A 225 -8.23 -13.06 -10.56
C GLY A 225 -6.93 -12.39 -10.97
N VAL A 226 -6.22 -11.80 -10.02
CA VAL A 226 -4.89 -11.18 -10.24
C VAL A 226 -3.88 -12.23 -10.70
N ALA A 227 -3.81 -13.38 -10.04
CA ALA A 227 -2.85 -14.45 -10.31
C ALA A 227 -3.08 -15.13 -11.67
N ASN A 228 -4.30 -15.10 -12.18
CA ASN A 228 -4.65 -15.69 -13.48
C ASN A 228 -4.73 -14.65 -14.62
N SER A 229 -4.50 -13.36 -14.33
CA SER A 229 -4.46 -12.32 -15.36
C SER A 229 -3.17 -12.38 -16.17
N MET A 230 -3.18 -11.79 -17.38
CA MET A 230 -1.99 -11.62 -18.21
C MET A 230 -1.22 -10.34 -17.88
N ALA A 231 -1.66 -9.60 -16.88
CA ALA A 231 -1.06 -8.36 -16.45
C ALA A 231 0.29 -8.58 -15.73
N THR A 232 1.14 -7.57 -15.73
CA THR A 232 2.26 -7.50 -14.77
C THR A 232 1.71 -7.25 -13.37
N THR A 233 1.89 -8.21 -12.46
CA THR A 233 1.23 -8.22 -11.15
C THR A 233 2.18 -7.87 -10.00
N ILE A 234 1.76 -6.94 -9.16
CA ILE A 234 2.49 -6.51 -7.95
C ILE A 234 1.54 -6.65 -6.76
N VAL A 235 1.92 -7.45 -5.78
CA VAL A 235 1.18 -7.60 -4.52
C VAL A 235 1.98 -7.01 -3.37
N SER A 236 1.34 -6.19 -2.56
CA SER A 236 1.98 -5.43 -1.49
C SER A 236 1.33 -5.65 -0.12
N GLY A 237 2.18 -5.83 0.87
CA GLY A 237 1.80 -5.90 2.28
C GLY A 237 1.77 -7.30 2.87
N GLY A 238 2.12 -7.40 4.16
CA GLY A 238 2.27 -8.68 4.86
C GLY A 238 0.99 -9.53 4.90
N HIS A 239 -0.18 -8.92 5.08
CA HIS A 239 -1.46 -9.64 5.08
C HIS A 239 -1.74 -10.32 3.74
N LEU A 240 -1.56 -9.59 2.61
CA LEU A 240 -1.74 -10.19 1.29
C LEU A 240 -0.67 -11.23 0.97
N THR A 241 0.57 -11.03 1.40
CA THR A 241 1.63 -12.05 1.28
C THR A 241 1.26 -13.33 2.02
N SER A 242 0.66 -13.21 3.21
CA SER A 242 0.16 -14.37 3.97
C SER A 242 -1.03 -15.04 3.27
N ALA A 243 -1.95 -14.26 2.71
CA ALA A 243 -3.08 -14.78 1.94
C ALA A 243 -2.60 -15.51 0.67
N LEU A 244 -1.64 -14.98 -0.09
CA LEU A 244 -1.05 -15.65 -1.25
C LEU A 244 -0.44 -17.01 -0.90
N LYS A 245 0.29 -17.08 0.23
CA LYS A 245 0.84 -18.35 0.73
C LYS A 245 -0.26 -19.34 1.08
N ARG A 246 -1.29 -18.88 1.81
CA ARG A 246 -2.44 -19.70 2.21
C ARG A 246 -3.18 -20.30 1.01
N TYR A 247 -3.30 -19.52 -0.09
CA TYR A 247 -4.04 -19.95 -1.29
C TYR A 247 -3.14 -20.58 -2.39
N GLY A 248 -1.83 -20.72 -2.15
CA GLY A 248 -0.92 -21.35 -3.12
C GLY A 248 -0.68 -20.52 -4.38
N LEU A 249 -0.78 -19.18 -4.30
CA LEU A 249 -0.71 -18.27 -5.45
C LEU A 249 0.62 -17.54 -5.61
N VAL A 250 1.60 -17.79 -4.73
CA VAL A 250 2.88 -17.05 -4.68
C VAL A 250 3.61 -17.07 -6.03
N GLU A 251 3.73 -18.23 -6.65
CA GLU A 251 4.49 -18.43 -7.90
C GLU A 251 3.83 -17.80 -9.14
N LYS A 252 2.56 -17.39 -9.02
CA LYS A 252 1.82 -16.75 -10.12
C LYS A 252 1.93 -15.23 -10.13
N ILE A 253 2.58 -14.62 -9.13
CA ILE A 253 2.71 -13.17 -8.97
C ILE A 253 4.11 -12.74 -9.40
N ASN A 254 4.21 -11.73 -10.27
CA ASN A 254 5.51 -11.25 -10.77
C ASN A 254 6.35 -10.61 -9.68
N HIS A 255 5.74 -9.87 -8.74
CA HIS A 255 6.45 -9.29 -7.60
C HIS A 255 5.60 -9.24 -6.33
N ILE A 256 6.16 -9.73 -5.24
CA ILE A 256 5.56 -9.67 -3.90
C ILE A 256 6.47 -8.84 -3.01
N SER A 257 5.98 -7.69 -2.57
CA SER A 257 6.68 -6.80 -1.64
C SER A 257 6.03 -6.83 -0.26
N THR A 258 6.86 -6.87 0.78
CA THR A 258 6.39 -6.70 2.16
C THR A 258 6.17 -5.22 2.50
N ALA A 259 6.62 -4.30 1.65
CA ALA A 259 6.43 -2.87 1.82
C ALA A 259 5.01 -2.44 1.45
N GLY A 260 4.47 -1.50 2.20
CA GLY A 260 3.20 -0.82 1.89
C GLY A 260 3.47 0.60 1.38
N GLY A 261 3.65 1.57 2.28
CA GLY A 261 3.86 2.98 1.94
C GLY A 261 5.07 3.24 1.06
N ALA A 262 6.22 2.60 1.37
CA ALA A 262 7.44 2.76 0.57
C ALA A 262 7.24 2.33 -0.88
N LEU A 263 6.55 1.21 -1.11
CA LEU A 263 6.28 0.74 -2.46
C LEU A 263 5.36 1.71 -3.23
N VAL A 264 4.29 2.19 -2.59
CA VAL A 264 3.37 3.14 -3.24
C VAL A 264 4.12 4.42 -3.65
N LEU A 265 4.92 5.00 -2.74
CA LEU A 265 5.74 6.17 -3.06
C LEU A 265 6.75 5.87 -4.20
N TYR A 266 7.37 4.69 -4.19
CA TYR A 266 8.26 4.30 -5.28
C TYR A 266 7.54 4.27 -6.63
N LEU A 267 6.33 3.71 -6.69
CA LEU A 267 5.51 3.65 -7.90
C LEU A 267 5.08 5.05 -8.41
N THR A 268 5.03 6.07 -7.55
CA THR A 268 4.80 7.46 -7.98
C THR A 268 6.01 8.13 -8.60
N GLY A 269 7.18 7.48 -8.56
CA GLY A 269 8.46 8.06 -8.99
C GLY A 269 9.06 9.01 -7.96
N GLU A 270 8.51 9.07 -6.75
CA GLU A 270 9.09 9.84 -5.65
C GLU A 270 10.38 9.19 -5.15
N ARG A 271 11.38 10.01 -4.84
CA ARG A 271 12.64 9.52 -4.27
C ARG A 271 12.43 9.16 -2.82
N LEU A 272 12.68 7.90 -2.49
CA LEU A 272 12.62 7.43 -1.11
C LEU A 272 13.81 7.98 -0.30
N PRO A 273 13.60 8.52 0.90
CA PRO A 273 14.66 9.07 1.74
C PRO A 273 15.84 8.11 1.98
N MET A 274 15.57 6.82 2.17
CA MET A 274 16.62 5.81 2.30
C MET A 274 17.48 5.71 1.04
N ILE A 275 16.85 5.64 -0.14
CA ILE A 275 17.57 5.50 -1.42
C ILE A 275 18.38 6.76 -1.69
N GLN A 276 17.79 7.95 -1.47
CA GLN A 276 18.51 9.21 -1.60
C GLN A 276 19.73 9.27 -0.68
N SER A 277 19.59 8.83 0.57
CA SER A 277 20.71 8.82 1.53
C SER A 277 21.83 7.86 1.12
N LEU A 278 21.49 6.72 0.51
CA LEU A 278 22.48 5.78 -0.04
C LEU A 278 23.19 6.36 -1.27
N GLU A 279 22.47 7.01 -2.17
CA GLU A 279 23.07 7.70 -3.33
C GLU A 279 24.01 8.82 -2.90
N ASP A 280 23.63 9.60 -1.92
CA ASP A 280 24.44 10.70 -1.39
C ASP A 280 25.69 10.20 -0.64
N ALA A 281 25.56 9.10 0.11
CA ALA A 281 26.71 8.40 0.70
C ALA A 281 27.68 7.90 -0.36
N ALA A 282 27.18 7.27 -1.43
CA ALA A 282 28.02 6.78 -2.53
C ALA A 282 28.75 7.93 -3.27
N LYS A 283 28.10 9.09 -3.48
CA LYS A 283 28.74 10.28 -4.06
C LYS A 283 29.87 10.80 -3.15
N ARG A 284 29.61 10.84 -1.84
CA ARG A 284 30.61 11.29 -0.86
C ARG A 284 31.85 10.40 -0.81
N GLU A 285 31.66 9.07 -0.90
CA GLU A 285 32.79 8.12 -0.92
C GLU A 285 33.61 8.19 -2.22
N ARG A 286 32.96 8.46 -3.37
CA ARG A 286 33.66 8.65 -4.65
C ARG A 286 34.43 9.97 -4.73
N ALA A 287 34.10 10.95 -3.91
CA ALA A 287 34.76 12.25 -3.86
C ALA A 287 36.00 12.29 -2.93
N LYS A 288 36.22 11.24 -2.15
CA LYS A 288 37.44 11.04 -1.31
C LYS A 288 38.54 10.41 -2.15
#